data_5c5f9e7c4976f59af6fda5e825b66cd3
#
_entry.id   5c5f9e7c4976f59af6fda5e825b66cd3
#
_cell.length_a   1.000
_cell.length_b   1.000
_cell.length_c   1.000
_cell.angle_alpha   90.00
_cell.angle_beta   90.00
_cell.angle_gamma   90.00
#
_symmetry.space_group_name_H-M   'P 1'
#
loop_
_entity.id
_entity.type
_entity.pdbx_description
1 polymer ?
#
loop_
_entity_poly.entity_id
_entity_poly.type
_entity_poly.pdbx_seq_one_letter_code
_entity_poly.pdbx_strand_id
1 'polypeptide(L)'
;GGTKYTYVVGNVARLEPTLTFATQEIAESELEYNWTLNGEFISDKRVLEFTVEKIASQVECQLRVTNPETGLTYIGRTAMDFTQKYNLYGWLVLSKDEQASYLNFMTAAGTDSQIYEEHLKVYQEQNRETLPKETLGLLEHFRSGGSSSNPSSVWIVNPKADKCVDLEGAAFTKDLVLPDAFLEPSFTNNLKVKQIAELKWLTVVVDQDGKAYTRKKLSEKAFHTGKFLSTPLTFENK
;
A
#
# COMPACT_ATOMS: atom_id res chain seq x y z
N GLY A 1 29.44 -11.83 -1.01
CA GLY A 1 28.21 -11.11 -1.31
C GLY A 1 27.09 -11.74 -0.52
N GLY A 2 26.37 -10.96 0.26
CA GLY A 2 25.25 -11.45 1.05
C GLY A 2 24.11 -11.93 0.13
N THR A 3 23.35 -12.92 0.58
CA THR A 3 22.16 -13.39 -0.13
C THR A 3 21.14 -12.25 -0.16
N LYS A 4 20.64 -11.90 -1.35
CA LYS A 4 19.58 -10.93 -1.52
C LYS A 4 18.25 -11.66 -1.64
N TYR A 5 17.26 -11.22 -0.90
CA TYR A 5 15.91 -11.79 -0.93
C TYR A 5 14.98 -10.87 -1.69
N THR A 6 14.07 -11.45 -2.46
CA THR A 6 13.02 -10.71 -3.18
C THR A 6 11.66 -11.24 -2.78
N TYR A 7 10.78 -10.33 -2.37
CA TYR A 7 9.40 -10.63 -1.99
C TYR A 7 8.43 -9.77 -2.78
N VAL A 8 7.25 -10.29 -3.00
CA VAL A 8 6.19 -9.61 -3.74
C VAL A 8 5.25 -8.90 -2.76
N VAL A 9 4.88 -7.65 -3.05
CA VAL A 9 3.91 -6.87 -2.26
C VAL A 9 2.59 -7.65 -2.15
N GLY A 10 2.01 -7.65 -0.95
CA GLY A 10 0.83 -8.44 -0.59
C GLY A 10 1.13 -9.85 -0.08
N ASN A 11 2.35 -10.35 -0.26
CA ASN A 11 2.76 -11.66 0.24
C ASN A 11 3.47 -11.54 1.59
N VAL A 12 3.55 -12.66 2.30
CA VAL A 12 4.33 -12.76 3.55
C VAL A 12 5.80 -12.97 3.20
N ALA A 13 6.65 -12.10 3.71
CA ALA A 13 8.09 -12.31 3.75
C ALA A 13 8.44 -13.16 4.97
N ARG A 14 9.25 -14.22 4.77
CA ARG A 14 9.70 -15.10 5.84
C ARG A 14 11.21 -15.28 5.76
N LEU A 15 11.89 -15.02 6.87
CA LEU A 15 13.32 -15.30 7.04
C LEU A 15 13.53 -16.14 8.28
N GLU A 16 14.25 -17.24 8.11
CA GLU A 16 14.67 -18.11 9.19
C GLU A 16 16.19 -18.13 9.27
N PRO A 17 16.78 -17.64 10.38
CA PRO A 17 18.22 -17.61 10.53
C PRO A 17 18.77 -19.01 10.85
N THR A 18 19.92 -19.32 10.29
CA THR A 18 20.74 -20.48 10.73
C THR A 18 21.81 -19.97 11.68
N LEU A 19 21.80 -20.46 12.90
CA LEU A 19 22.81 -20.13 13.91
C LEU A 19 23.86 -21.24 13.96
N THR A 20 25.13 -20.85 14.05
CA THR A 20 26.24 -21.79 14.20
C THR A 20 27.05 -21.38 15.44
N PHE A 21 27.23 -22.29 16.35
CA PHE A 21 27.95 -22.09 17.58
C PHE A 21 29.37 -22.70 17.47
N ALA A 22 30.38 -21.92 17.85
CA ALA A 22 31.78 -22.33 17.67
C ALA A 22 32.27 -23.28 18.75
N THR A 23 31.73 -23.22 19.97
CA THR A 23 32.27 -23.95 21.12
C THR A 23 31.23 -24.67 21.96
N GLN A 24 30.10 -24.07 22.23
CA GLN A 24 29.05 -24.64 23.04
C GLN A 24 27.71 -24.36 22.38
N GLU A 25 26.91 -25.40 22.22
CA GLU A 25 25.55 -25.29 21.73
C GLU A 25 24.68 -24.66 22.82
N ILE A 26 23.98 -23.59 22.46
CA ILE A 26 23.03 -22.90 23.31
C ILE A 26 21.65 -23.16 22.74
N ALA A 27 20.66 -23.45 23.59
CA ALA A 27 19.29 -23.63 23.11
C ALA A 27 18.79 -22.31 22.50
N GLU A 28 18.32 -22.36 21.26
CA GLU A 28 17.86 -21.15 20.54
C GLU A 28 16.71 -20.43 21.25
N SER A 29 15.95 -21.15 22.12
CA SER A 29 14.90 -20.58 22.98
C SER A 29 15.42 -19.72 24.12
N GLU A 30 16.71 -19.79 24.44
CA GLU A 30 17.37 -18.99 25.48
C GLU A 30 17.98 -17.70 24.92
N LEU A 31 17.88 -17.48 23.60
CA LEU A 31 18.41 -16.32 22.92
C LEU A 31 17.32 -15.27 22.69
N GLU A 32 17.71 -14.01 22.77
CA GLU A 32 16.86 -12.88 22.41
C GLU A 32 17.11 -12.47 20.95
N TYR A 33 16.02 -12.24 20.23
CA TYR A 33 16.04 -11.85 18.84
C TYR A 33 15.51 -10.42 18.67
N ASN A 34 16.12 -9.66 17.78
CA ASN A 34 15.67 -8.33 17.43
C ASN A 34 15.88 -8.10 15.93
N TRP A 35 14.78 -8.04 15.19
CA TRP A 35 14.78 -7.77 13.76
C TRP A 35 14.44 -6.31 13.50
N THR A 36 15.21 -5.71 12.60
CA THR A 36 14.94 -4.35 12.11
C THR A 36 14.94 -4.31 10.58
N LEU A 37 14.08 -3.44 10.01
CA LEU A 37 14.11 -3.06 8.60
C LEU A 37 14.48 -1.58 8.51
N ASN A 38 15.57 -1.27 7.78
CA ASN A 38 16.12 0.09 7.70
C ASN A 38 16.30 0.75 9.08
N GLY A 39 16.63 -0.04 10.11
CA GLY A 39 16.81 0.41 11.48
C GLY A 39 15.53 0.46 12.34
N GLU A 40 14.36 0.29 11.76
CA GLU A 40 13.09 0.25 12.49
C GLU A 40 12.77 -1.16 12.98
N PHE A 41 12.39 -1.30 14.26
CA PHE A 41 12.03 -2.59 14.88
C PHE A 41 10.80 -3.19 14.20
N ILE A 42 10.85 -4.51 13.92
CA ILE A 42 9.74 -5.22 13.30
C ILE A 42 9.33 -6.50 14.04
N SER A 43 10.27 -7.23 14.65
CA SER A 43 9.97 -8.50 15.33
C SER A 43 11.05 -8.87 16.36
N ASP A 44 10.63 -9.55 17.43
CA ASP A 44 11.48 -10.20 18.42
C ASP A 44 11.47 -11.73 18.33
N LYS A 45 10.81 -12.30 17.32
CA LYS A 45 10.72 -13.73 17.12
C LYS A 45 11.96 -14.29 16.43
N ARG A 46 12.29 -15.57 16.68
CA ARG A 46 13.38 -16.26 15.98
C ARG A 46 13.21 -16.20 14.47
N VAL A 47 12.02 -16.49 13.98
CA VAL A 47 11.67 -16.40 12.56
C VAL A 47 10.99 -15.07 12.30
N LEU A 48 11.53 -14.30 11.36
CA LEU A 48 10.88 -13.09 10.87
C LEU A 48 9.76 -13.45 9.91
N GLU A 49 8.56 -12.98 10.19
CA GLU A 49 7.40 -13.03 9.29
C GLU A 49 6.64 -11.70 9.33
N PHE A 50 6.40 -11.12 8.16
CA PHE A 50 5.60 -9.91 8.01
C PHE A 50 5.00 -9.82 6.61
N THR A 51 3.86 -9.13 6.47
CA THR A 51 3.27 -8.85 5.16
C THR A 51 4.00 -7.67 4.51
N VAL A 52 4.41 -7.86 3.26
CA VAL A 52 5.04 -6.78 2.48
C VAL A 52 3.96 -5.83 1.98
N GLU A 53 3.96 -4.60 2.47
CA GLU A 53 2.90 -3.63 2.17
C GLU A 53 3.21 -2.72 0.99
N LYS A 54 4.50 -2.40 0.75
CA LYS A 54 4.92 -1.41 -0.24
C LYS A 54 6.14 -1.86 -1.01
N ILE A 55 6.26 -1.40 -2.26
CA ILE A 55 7.47 -1.57 -3.06
C ILE A 55 8.63 -0.83 -2.41
N ALA A 56 9.76 -1.51 -2.32
CA ALA A 56 11.01 -0.92 -1.87
C ALA A 56 12.21 -1.71 -2.44
N SER A 57 13.33 -1.05 -2.60
CA SER A 57 14.56 -1.68 -3.03
C SER A 57 15.67 -1.47 -2.00
N GLN A 58 16.57 -2.45 -1.88
CA GLN A 58 17.72 -2.38 -0.99
C GLN A 58 17.34 -2.13 0.49
N VAL A 59 16.20 -2.69 0.93
CA VAL A 59 15.79 -2.61 2.34
C VAL A 59 16.80 -3.39 3.17
N GLU A 60 17.51 -2.72 4.08
CA GLU A 60 18.41 -3.40 5.00
C GLU A 60 17.57 -4.17 6.03
N CYS A 61 17.73 -5.48 6.07
CA CYS A 61 17.20 -6.32 7.13
C CYS A 61 18.35 -6.73 8.05
N GLN A 62 18.26 -6.36 9.32
CA GLN A 62 19.23 -6.72 10.32
C GLN A 62 18.59 -7.60 11.41
N LEU A 63 19.28 -8.69 11.72
CA LEU A 63 18.99 -9.51 12.91
C LEU A 63 20.09 -9.27 13.93
N ARG A 64 19.68 -8.98 15.16
CA ARG A 64 20.52 -9.02 16.34
C ARG A 64 20.10 -10.20 17.21
N VAL A 65 21.05 -11.07 17.55
CA VAL A 65 20.85 -12.20 18.46
C VAL A 65 21.71 -11.98 19.69
N THR A 66 21.09 -11.92 20.85
CA THR A 66 21.77 -11.68 22.13
C THR A 66 21.63 -12.88 23.04
N ASN A 67 22.73 -13.33 23.64
CA ASN A 67 22.70 -14.25 24.76
C ASN A 67 22.52 -13.44 26.04
N PRO A 68 21.39 -13.52 26.76
CA PRO A 68 21.12 -12.70 27.94
C PRO A 68 22.02 -13.06 29.13
N GLU A 69 22.53 -14.29 29.21
CA GLU A 69 23.43 -14.71 30.31
C GLU A 69 24.81 -14.07 30.19
N THR A 70 25.33 -13.99 28.96
CA THR A 70 26.70 -13.48 28.71
C THR A 70 26.74 -12.04 28.22
N GLY A 71 25.61 -11.50 27.74
CA GLY A 71 25.50 -10.20 27.10
C GLY A 71 26.11 -10.16 25.67
N LEU A 72 26.60 -11.29 25.16
CA LEU A 72 27.19 -11.34 23.83
C LEU A 72 26.10 -11.17 22.78
N THR A 73 26.39 -10.32 21.80
CA THR A 73 25.45 -9.99 20.71
C THR A 73 26.10 -10.25 19.36
N TYR A 74 25.38 -10.94 18.49
CA TYR A 74 25.74 -11.21 17.09
C TYR A 74 24.80 -10.47 16.15
N ILE A 75 25.33 -9.95 15.04
CA ILE A 75 24.56 -9.18 14.07
C ILE A 75 24.71 -9.80 12.70
N GLY A 76 23.58 -10.20 12.11
CA GLY A 76 23.48 -10.58 10.71
C GLY A 76 22.76 -9.50 9.91
N ARG A 77 23.16 -9.31 8.64
CA ARG A 77 22.53 -8.35 7.72
C ARG A 77 22.32 -8.97 6.35
N THR A 78 21.20 -8.60 5.75
CA THR A 78 20.89 -8.93 4.36
C THR A 78 20.11 -7.79 3.71
N ALA A 79 20.04 -7.77 2.38
CA ALA A 79 19.22 -6.84 1.64
C ALA A 79 17.96 -7.54 1.13
N MET A 80 16.84 -6.83 1.14
CA MET A 80 15.58 -7.28 0.58
C MET A 80 15.11 -6.32 -0.50
N ASP A 81 14.49 -6.84 -1.54
CA ASP A 81 13.69 -6.08 -2.50
C ASP A 81 12.23 -6.48 -2.36
N PHE A 82 11.35 -5.49 -2.33
CA PHE A 82 9.91 -5.67 -2.36
C PHE A 82 9.42 -5.24 -3.75
N THR A 83 8.89 -6.19 -4.51
CA THR A 83 8.52 -5.98 -5.92
C THR A 83 7.01 -5.96 -6.08
N GLN A 84 6.55 -5.37 -7.18
CA GLN A 84 5.14 -5.32 -7.53
C GLN A 84 4.54 -6.72 -7.76
N LYS A 85 3.27 -6.89 -7.39
CA LYS A 85 2.52 -8.12 -7.66
C LYS A 85 2.00 -8.16 -9.09
N TYR A 86 1.57 -7.01 -9.60
CA TYR A 86 0.99 -6.89 -10.93
C TYR A 86 1.93 -6.10 -11.86
N ASN A 87 1.85 -6.40 -13.16
CA ASN A 87 2.54 -5.59 -14.15
C ASN A 87 1.94 -4.18 -14.13
N LEU A 88 2.79 -3.14 -14.27
CA LEU A 88 2.36 -1.74 -14.28
C LEU A 88 1.45 -1.38 -15.47
N TYR A 89 1.41 -2.22 -16.50
CA TYR A 89 0.62 -1.97 -17.71
C TYR A 89 -0.56 -2.95 -17.76
N GLY A 90 -1.77 -2.41 -17.73
CA GLY A 90 -2.97 -3.21 -17.79
C GLY A 90 -4.22 -2.35 -17.74
N TRP A 91 -5.36 -3.00 -17.66
CA TRP A 91 -6.67 -2.38 -17.58
C TRP A 91 -7.30 -2.68 -16.23
N LEU A 92 -7.75 -1.64 -15.55
CA LEU A 92 -8.60 -1.78 -14.37
C LEU A 92 -10.05 -1.75 -14.79
N VAL A 93 -10.81 -2.75 -14.39
CA VAL A 93 -12.23 -2.91 -14.71
C VAL A 93 -13.03 -3.03 -13.42
N LEU A 94 -13.93 -2.06 -13.21
CA LEU A 94 -14.93 -2.15 -12.14
C LEU A 94 -16.17 -2.85 -12.69
N SER A 95 -16.44 -4.05 -12.22
CA SER A 95 -17.66 -4.80 -12.49
C SER A 95 -18.58 -4.80 -11.26
N LYS A 96 -19.87 -5.07 -11.48
CA LYS A 96 -20.88 -5.11 -10.41
C LYS A 96 -21.84 -6.25 -10.65
N ASP A 97 -22.34 -6.81 -9.56
CA ASP A 97 -23.51 -7.67 -9.54
C ASP A 97 -24.59 -7.11 -8.61
N GLU A 98 -25.56 -7.94 -8.24
CA GLU A 98 -26.65 -7.53 -7.36
C GLU A 98 -26.19 -7.29 -5.91
N GLN A 99 -25.02 -7.78 -5.52
CA GLN A 99 -24.54 -7.79 -4.14
C GLN A 99 -23.38 -6.83 -3.91
N ALA A 100 -22.47 -6.70 -4.89
CA ALA A 100 -21.18 -6.02 -4.68
C ALA A 100 -20.61 -5.42 -5.97
N SER A 101 -19.55 -4.62 -5.79
CA SER A 101 -18.65 -4.21 -6.87
C SER A 101 -17.33 -4.97 -6.76
N TYR A 102 -16.68 -5.21 -7.89
CA TYR A 102 -15.43 -5.96 -7.99
C TYR A 102 -14.41 -5.19 -8.82
N LEU A 103 -13.22 -5.05 -8.29
CA LEU A 103 -12.07 -4.56 -9.05
C LEU A 103 -11.37 -5.76 -9.68
N ASN A 104 -11.24 -5.71 -11.00
CA ASN A 104 -10.51 -6.70 -11.78
C ASN A 104 -9.34 -6.02 -12.50
N PHE A 105 -8.27 -6.75 -12.73
CA PHE A 105 -7.12 -6.27 -13.46
C PHE A 105 -6.80 -7.22 -14.61
N MET A 106 -6.58 -6.64 -15.80
CA MET A 106 -6.21 -7.37 -17.00
C MET A 106 -4.86 -6.86 -17.47
N THR A 107 -3.91 -7.73 -17.68
CA THR A 107 -2.58 -7.40 -18.18
C THR A 107 -2.25 -8.24 -19.41
N ALA A 108 -1.35 -7.74 -20.28
CA ALA A 108 -0.85 -8.53 -21.38
C ALA A 108 -0.06 -9.73 -20.89
N ALA A 109 -0.35 -10.91 -21.42
CA ALA A 109 0.36 -12.14 -21.10
C ALA A 109 1.64 -12.26 -21.93
N GLY A 110 2.79 -12.23 -21.27
CA GLY A 110 4.08 -12.33 -21.93
C GLY A 110 4.37 -11.16 -22.90
N THR A 111 4.90 -11.49 -24.07
CA THR A 111 5.22 -10.49 -25.12
C THR A 111 4.12 -10.30 -26.16
N ASP A 112 3.06 -11.12 -26.11
CA ASP A 112 1.91 -11.01 -27.02
C ASP A 112 0.85 -10.09 -26.44
N SER A 113 0.69 -8.91 -27.03
CA SER A 113 -0.31 -7.92 -26.62
C SER A 113 -1.76 -8.30 -26.92
N GLN A 114 -2.00 -9.41 -27.59
CA GLN A 114 -3.35 -9.90 -27.91
C GLN A 114 -3.83 -10.97 -26.92
N ILE A 115 -2.95 -11.49 -26.06
CA ILE A 115 -3.29 -12.44 -25.01
C ILE A 115 -3.27 -11.69 -23.69
N TYR A 116 -4.36 -11.77 -22.95
CA TYR A 116 -4.52 -11.12 -21.67
C TYR A 116 -4.62 -12.16 -20.55
N GLU A 117 -3.99 -11.84 -19.43
CA GLU A 117 -4.16 -12.54 -18.16
C GLU A 117 -5.15 -11.75 -17.32
N GLU A 118 -6.18 -12.43 -16.82
CA GLU A 118 -7.24 -11.82 -15.99
C GLU A 118 -6.98 -12.12 -14.52
N HIS A 119 -6.92 -11.07 -13.72
CA HIS A 119 -6.90 -11.15 -12.26
C HIS A 119 -8.23 -10.65 -11.73
N LEU A 120 -9.09 -11.58 -11.32
CA LEU A 120 -10.44 -11.25 -10.85
C LEU A 120 -10.45 -10.89 -9.37
N LYS A 121 -11.30 -9.93 -8.99
CA LYS A 121 -11.57 -9.55 -7.60
C LYS A 121 -10.31 -9.16 -6.82
N VAL A 122 -9.36 -8.49 -7.47
CA VAL A 122 -8.04 -8.16 -6.90
C VAL A 122 -8.14 -7.36 -5.60
N TYR A 123 -9.14 -6.47 -5.46
CA TYR A 123 -9.37 -5.77 -4.20
C TYR A 123 -9.71 -6.72 -3.06
N GLN A 124 -10.65 -7.64 -3.30
CA GLN A 124 -11.09 -8.59 -2.30
C GLN A 124 -9.97 -9.56 -1.88
N GLU A 125 -9.17 -10.00 -2.84
CA GLU A 125 -8.01 -10.85 -2.56
C GLU A 125 -7.00 -10.17 -1.64
N GLN A 126 -6.69 -8.89 -1.93
CA GLN A 126 -5.65 -8.17 -1.21
C GLN A 126 -6.12 -7.66 0.15
N ASN A 127 -7.37 -7.17 0.23
CA ASN A 127 -7.85 -6.45 1.41
C ASN A 127 -8.81 -7.30 2.27
N ARG A 128 -9.16 -8.52 1.85
CA ARG A 128 -10.06 -9.45 2.56
C ARG A 128 -11.44 -8.86 2.85
N GLU A 129 -11.87 -7.94 2.02
CA GLU A 129 -13.18 -7.29 2.08
C GLU A 129 -13.72 -7.05 0.67
N THR A 130 -15.02 -6.81 0.57
CA THR A 130 -15.71 -6.61 -0.70
C THR A 130 -16.09 -5.14 -0.86
N LEU A 131 -15.95 -4.60 -2.08
CA LEU A 131 -16.41 -3.25 -2.39
C LEU A 131 -17.93 -3.19 -2.37
N PRO A 132 -18.52 -2.14 -1.78
CA PRO A 132 -19.97 -1.95 -1.78
C PRO A 132 -20.54 -1.86 -3.20
N LYS A 133 -21.78 -2.34 -3.38
CA LYS A 133 -22.51 -2.26 -4.65
C LYS A 133 -22.63 -0.84 -5.19
N GLU A 134 -22.74 0.15 -4.30
CA GLU A 134 -22.90 1.57 -4.62
C GLU A 134 -21.61 2.23 -5.11
N THR A 135 -20.51 1.51 -5.25
CA THR A 135 -19.25 2.07 -5.78
C THR A 135 -19.51 2.75 -7.11
N LEU A 136 -19.11 4.02 -7.21
CA LEU A 136 -19.42 4.87 -8.37
C LEU A 136 -18.45 4.67 -9.53
N GLY A 137 -17.16 4.52 -9.21
CA GLY A 137 -16.12 4.40 -10.24
C GLY A 137 -14.72 4.31 -9.67
N LEU A 138 -13.78 4.34 -10.58
CA LEU A 138 -12.34 4.31 -10.34
C LEU A 138 -11.72 5.61 -10.83
N LEU A 139 -10.66 6.04 -10.17
CA LEU A 139 -9.77 7.10 -10.66
C LEU A 139 -8.34 6.63 -10.51
N GLU A 140 -7.68 6.33 -11.60
CA GLU A 140 -6.25 6.09 -11.61
C GLU A 140 -5.49 7.41 -11.62
N HIS A 141 -4.47 7.50 -10.80
CA HIS A 141 -3.61 8.65 -10.73
C HIS A 141 -2.18 8.27 -11.05
N PHE A 142 -1.73 8.70 -12.24
CA PHE A 142 -0.37 8.53 -12.68
C PHE A 142 0.56 9.56 -12.02
N ARG A 143 1.70 9.08 -11.55
CA ARG A 143 2.84 9.94 -11.27
C ARG A 143 3.62 10.18 -12.55
N SER A 144 3.66 11.41 -13.03
CA SER A 144 4.55 11.77 -14.14
C SER A 144 6.00 11.49 -13.75
N GLY A 145 6.70 10.67 -14.55
CA GLY A 145 8.07 10.23 -14.29
C GLY A 145 8.13 9.02 -13.34
N GLY A 146 7.09 8.18 -13.31
CA GLY A 146 7.06 6.96 -12.54
C GLY A 146 8.20 6.02 -12.91
N SER A 147 8.97 5.63 -11.90
CA SER A 147 9.85 4.48 -11.95
C SER A 147 9.10 3.29 -11.36
N SER A 148 9.62 2.08 -11.55
CA SER A 148 9.11 0.84 -10.93
C SER A 148 8.98 0.92 -9.39
N SER A 149 9.63 1.89 -8.76
CA SER A 149 9.57 2.14 -7.31
C SER A 149 8.50 3.16 -6.91
N ASN A 150 7.67 3.63 -7.82
CA ASN A 150 6.67 4.65 -7.56
C ASN A 150 5.39 4.38 -8.36
N PRO A 151 4.62 3.36 -7.97
CA PRO A 151 3.42 2.96 -8.67
C PRO A 151 2.37 4.06 -8.65
N SER A 152 1.43 3.98 -9.58
CA SER A 152 0.21 4.77 -9.55
C SER A 152 -0.61 4.46 -8.29
N SER A 153 -1.58 5.28 -7.98
CA SER A 153 -2.62 4.96 -7.01
C SER A 153 -3.99 4.91 -7.69
N VAL A 154 -4.94 4.24 -7.05
CA VAL A 154 -6.28 4.04 -7.60
C VAL A 154 -7.32 4.38 -6.54
N TRP A 155 -8.02 5.49 -6.71
CA TRP A 155 -9.19 5.80 -5.90
C TRP A 155 -10.38 4.93 -6.30
N ILE A 156 -10.95 4.26 -5.32
CA ILE A 156 -12.29 3.70 -5.38
C ILE A 156 -13.26 4.75 -4.86
N VAL A 157 -14.16 5.22 -5.72
CA VAL A 157 -15.12 6.28 -5.38
C VAL A 157 -16.47 5.69 -4.98
N ASN A 158 -16.98 6.06 -3.82
CA ASN A 158 -18.25 5.59 -3.29
C ASN A 158 -19.04 6.78 -2.74
N PRO A 159 -20.39 6.78 -2.73
CA PRO A 159 -21.20 7.85 -2.14
C PRO A 159 -20.91 8.07 -0.65
N LYS A 160 -20.53 7.03 0.07
CA LYS A 160 -20.13 7.11 1.48
C LYS A 160 -18.63 7.32 1.57
N ALA A 161 -18.22 8.37 2.25
CA ALA A 161 -16.79 8.75 2.35
C ALA A 161 -15.94 7.65 3.00
N ASP A 162 -16.46 6.93 4.01
CA ASP A 162 -15.78 5.81 4.66
C ASP A 162 -15.57 4.58 3.76
N LYS A 163 -16.19 4.59 2.58
CA LYS A 163 -16.04 3.57 1.52
C LYS A 163 -15.23 4.06 0.31
N CYS A 164 -14.78 5.31 0.34
CA CYS A 164 -13.80 5.80 -0.62
C CYS A 164 -12.41 5.43 -0.13
N VAL A 165 -11.68 4.66 -0.92
CA VAL A 165 -10.34 4.19 -0.56
C VAL A 165 -9.36 4.47 -1.69
N ASP A 166 -8.16 4.85 -1.32
CA ASP A 166 -7.03 4.93 -2.24
C ASP A 166 -6.18 3.67 -2.11
N LEU A 167 -5.88 3.05 -3.23
CA LEU A 167 -5.14 1.81 -3.31
C LEU A 167 -3.74 2.08 -3.82
N GLU A 168 -2.78 1.37 -3.27
CA GLU A 168 -1.44 1.27 -3.81
C GLU A 168 -1.49 0.49 -5.14
N GLY A 169 -0.93 1.07 -6.21
CA GLY A 169 -1.14 0.57 -7.58
C GLY A 169 -0.39 -0.70 -7.95
N ALA A 170 0.60 -1.12 -7.14
CA ALA A 170 1.37 -2.33 -7.43
C ALA A 170 0.71 -3.63 -6.94
N ALA A 171 -0.16 -3.53 -5.94
CA ALA A 171 -0.82 -4.70 -5.36
C ALA A 171 -2.30 -4.47 -5.04
N PHE A 172 -2.82 -3.25 -5.22
CA PHE A 172 -4.19 -2.86 -4.89
C PHE A 172 -4.55 -3.03 -3.40
N THR A 173 -3.55 -2.91 -2.53
CA THR A 173 -3.75 -2.83 -1.09
C THR A 173 -4.25 -1.44 -0.70
N LYS A 174 -5.10 -1.35 0.32
CA LYS A 174 -5.56 -0.07 0.86
C LYS A 174 -4.38 0.72 1.42
N ASP A 175 -4.21 1.94 0.97
CA ASP A 175 -3.20 2.88 1.48
C ASP A 175 -3.85 4.00 2.31
N LEU A 176 -5.02 4.48 1.90
CA LEU A 176 -5.73 5.56 2.58
C LEU A 176 -7.24 5.41 2.47
N VAL A 177 -7.96 5.68 3.54
CA VAL A 177 -9.42 5.85 3.54
C VAL A 177 -9.74 7.34 3.54
N LEU A 178 -10.73 7.77 2.76
CA LEU A 178 -11.00 9.21 2.56
C LEU A 178 -11.19 10.02 3.86
N PRO A 179 -11.88 9.53 4.92
CA PRO A 179 -11.95 10.22 6.19
C PRO A 179 -10.58 10.59 6.78
N ASP A 180 -9.60 9.70 6.67
CA ASP A 180 -8.26 9.94 7.21
C ASP A 180 -7.49 10.99 6.40
N ALA A 181 -7.97 11.33 5.21
CA ALA A 181 -7.41 12.42 4.41
C ALA A 181 -7.93 13.81 4.81
N PHE A 182 -8.96 13.90 5.65
CA PHE A 182 -9.47 15.17 6.16
C PHE A 182 -8.78 15.59 7.47
N LEU A 183 -8.64 16.90 7.68
CA LEU A 183 -8.13 17.44 8.94
C LEU A 183 -9.08 17.10 10.10
N GLU A 184 -10.37 17.11 9.81
CA GLU A 184 -11.45 16.73 10.73
C GLU A 184 -12.18 15.50 10.17
N PRO A 185 -11.74 14.26 10.48
CA PRO A 185 -12.33 13.03 9.92
C PRO A 185 -13.85 12.92 10.15
N SER A 186 -14.34 13.38 11.30
CA SER A 186 -15.78 13.34 11.65
C SER A 186 -16.67 14.15 10.70
N PHE A 187 -16.13 15.16 10.02
CA PHE A 187 -16.84 15.90 8.97
C PHE A 187 -17.37 14.97 7.89
N THR A 188 -16.62 13.93 7.54
CA THR A 188 -16.95 13.01 6.44
C THR A 188 -18.13 12.10 6.75
N ASN A 189 -18.60 11.98 7.99
CA ASN A 189 -19.74 11.15 8.36
C ASN A 189 -21.02 11.52 7.59
N ASN A 190 -21.15 12.80 7.18
CA ASN A 190 -22.29 13.31 6.42
C ASN A 190 -21.91 13.67 4.97
N LEU A 191 -20.67 13.46 4.56
CA LEU A 191 -20.19 13.78 3.24
C LEU A 191 -20.67 12.73 2.23
N LYS A 192 -21.50 13.16 1.29
CA LYS A 192 -21.98 12.31 0.18
C LYS A 192 -21.10 12.56 -1.04
N VAL A 193 -20.11 11.73 -1.22
CA VAL A 193 -19.14 11.89 -2.31
C VAL A 193 -19.82 11.61 -3.65
N LYS A 194 -19.57 12.48 -4.61
CA LYS A 194 -19.99 12.33 -6.01
C LYS A 194 -18.80 11.95 -6.89
N GLN A 195 -17.67 12.60 -6.68
CA GLN A 195 -16.49 12.44 -7.51
C GLN A 195 -15.22 12.80 -6.75
N ILE A 196 -14.12 12.17 -7.10
CA ILE A 196 -12.76 12.56 -6.71
C ILE A 196 -12.01 12.89 -8.00
N ALA A 197 -11.18 13.91 -7.98
CA ALA A 197 -10.31 14.29 -9.09
C ALA A 197 -8.90 14.57 -8.56
N GLU A 198 -7.91 14.03 -9.25
CA GLU A 198 -6.50 14.25 -8.97
C GLU A 198 -5.92 15.21 -10.01
N LEU A 199 -5.51 16.37 -9.55
CA LEU A 199 -4.83 17.37 -10.35
C LEU A 199 -3.35 17.42 -9.99
N LYS A 200 -2.55 18.12 -10.78
CA LYS A 200 -1.10 18.23 -10.57
C LYS A 200 -0.71 18.57 -9.14
N TRP A 201 -1.36 19.57 -8.55
CA TRP A 201 -1.05 20.12 -7.23
C TRP A 201 -2.17 19.97 -6.20
N LEU A 202 -3.31 19.48 -6.61
CA LEU A 202 -4.51 19.38 -5.78
C LEU A 202 -5.18 18.03 -5.99
N THR A 203 -5.73 17.49 -4.90
CA THR A 203 -6.80 16.49 -4.95
C THR A 203 -8.10 17.21 -4.63
N VAL A 204 -9.15 16.94 -5.37
CA VAL A 204 -10.47 17.56 -5.20
C VAL A 204 -11.49 16.47 -4.94
N VAL A 205 -12.27 16.65 -3.88
CA VAL A 205 -13.49 15.83 -3.60
C VAL A 205 -14.69 16.72 -3.88
N VAL A 206 -15.61 16.24 -4.69
CA VAL A 206 -16.89 16.92 -4.97
C VAL A 206 -18.01 16.11 -4.33
N ASP A 207 -18.87 16.77 -3.56
CA ASP A 207 -20.04 16.14 -2.98
C ASP A 207 -21.26 16.18 -3.92
N GLN A 208 -22.36 15.54 -3.51
CA GLN A 208 -23.59 15.51 -4.29
C GLN A 208 -24.29 16.87 -4.41
N ASP A 209 -23.99 17.81 -3.50
CA ASP A 209 -24.50 19.18 -3.53
C ASP A 209 -23.65 20.09 -4.44
N GLY A 210 -22.58 19.56 -5.04
CA GLY A 210 -21.67 20.31 -5.91
C GLY A 210 -20.60 21.10 -5.17
N LYS A 211 -20.46 20.93 -3.85
CA LYS A 211 -19.41 21.56 -3.08
C LYS A 211 -18.10 20.83 -3.32
N ALA A 212 -17.02 21.59 -3.48
CA ALA A 212 -15.69 21.06 -3.75
C ALA A 212 -14.76 21.29 -2.54
N TYR A 213 -14.13 20.24 -2.09
CA TYR A 213 -13.15 20.23 -1.01
C TYR A 213 -11.78 19.88 -1.59
N THR A 214 -10.74 20.57 -1.13
CA THR A 214 -9.41 20.39 -1.70
C THR A 214 -8.36 20.10 -0.65
N ARG A 215 -7.36 19.31 -1.05
CA ARG A 215 -6.09 19.20 -0.35
C ARG A 215 -4.95 19.57 -1.30
N LYS A 216 -3.98 20.32 -0.80
CA LYS A 216 -2.77 20.65 -1.54
C LYS A 216 -1.76 19.51 -1.43
N LYS A 217 -1.15 19.14 -2.54
CA LYS A 217 0.02 18.27 -2.55
C LYS A 217 1.28 19.09 -2.31
N LEU A 218 2.25 18.55 -1.58
CA LEU A 218 3.54 19.21 -1.37
C LEU A 218 4.40 19.19 -2.65
N SER A 219 4.21 18.19 -3.50
CA SER A 219 4.83 18.10 -4.82
C SER A 219 3.96 17.27 -5.75
N GLU A 220 4.24 17.29 -7.05
CA GLU A 220 3.55 16.43 -8.04
C GLU A 220 3.67 14.94 -7.73
N LYS A 221 4.74 14.56 -7.00
CA LYS A 221 5.05 13.18 -6.64
C LYS A 221 4.62 12.81 -5.20
N ALA A 222 4.12 13.78 -4.45
CA ALA A 222 3.75 13.59 -3.07
C ALA A 222 2.24 13.29 -2.97
N PHE A 223 1.92 12.00 -2.87
CA PHE A 223 0.57 11.57 -2.51
C PHE A 223 0.36 11.71 -1.01
N HIS A 224 -0.88 11.87 -0.59
CA HIS A 224 -1.29 11.87 0.82
C HIS A 224 -0.57 12.87 1.74
N THR A 225 0.07 13.89 1.18
CA THR A 225 0.90 14.82 1.94
C THR A 225 0.17 16.03 2.50
N GLY A 226 -1.08 16.22 2.12
CA GLY A 226 -1.93 17.27 2.67
C GLY A 226 -3.18 16.69 3.29
N LYS A 227 -3.93 17.52 3.96
CA LYS A 227 -5.27 17.21 4.47
C LYS A 227 -6.30 18.07 3.77
N PHE A 228 -7.48 17.51 3.51
CA PHE A 228 -8.65 18.26 3.09
C PHE A 228 -9.14 19.13 4.24
N LEU A 229 -9.57 20.33 3.92
CA LEU A 229 -10.32 21.18 4.84
C LEU A 229 -11.81 20.84 4.73
N SER A 230 -12.53 20.95 5.83
CA SER A 230 -13.99 20.81 5.88
C SER A 230 -14.74 21.99 5.26
N THR A 231 -14.04 23.08 4.98
CA THR A 231 -14.60 24.25 4.30
C THR A 231 -14.51 24.06 2.78
N PRO A 232 -15.63 24.11 2.04
CA PRO A 232 -15.61 24.00 0.59
C PRO A 232 -15.01 25.25 -0.07
N LEU A 233 -14.53 25.08 -1.30
CA LEU A 233 -14.13 26.20 -2.14
C LEU A 233 -15.34 27.11 -2.41
N THR A 234 -15.13 28.41 -2.26
CA THR A 234 -16.09 29.44 -2.66
C THR A 234 -15.57 30.19 -3.88
N PHE A 235 -16.44 30.39 -4.86
CA PHE A 235 -16.15 31.27 -5.99
C PHE A 235 -16.76 32.64 -5.68
N GLU A 236 -15.91 33.62 -5.53
CA GLU A 236 -16.38 35.03 -5.60
C GLU A 236 -16.49 35.40 -7.07
N ASN A 237 -17.72 35.60 -7.55
CA ASN A 237 -17.93 36.28 -8.83
C ASN A 237 -17.44 37.72 -8.68
N LYS A 238 -16.27 38.03 -9.20
CA LYS A 238 -15.80 39.41 -9.41
C LYS A 238 -16.30 39.93 -10.72
#